data_d7dee71742b5861fbf9d556eb8b55f1d
#
_entry.id   d7dee71742b5861fbf9d556eb8b55f1d
#
_cell.length_a   1.000
_cell.length_b   1.000
_cell.length_c   1.000
_cell.angle_alpha   90.00
_cell.angle_beta   90.00
_cell.angle_gamma   90.00
#
_symmetry.space_group_name_H-M   'P 1'
#
loop_
_entity.id
_entity.type
_entity.pdbx_description
1 polymer ?
#
loop_
_entity_poly.entity_id
_entity_poly.type
_entity_poly.pdbx_seq_one_letter_code
_entity_poly.pdbx_strand_id
1 'polypeptide(L)'
;MRLAFAGTPAFAATALQAIVAAGHDVTQVLTQPDRPAGRGLKLQASAVKNLASQQALALLQPAGLRLDGRFATDAQVAHDALRAAAPDVIVVAAYGLLLPPWLLELPRLGCLNIHASVLPRWRGAAPIQRAIEAGDSATGISIMQMDAGLDTGGVLLARSLPIHAADTSA
;
A
#
# COMPACT_ATOMS: atom_id res chain seq x y z
N MET A 1 2.56 -1.70 18.56
CA MET A 1 2.10 -0.43 17.95
C MET A 1 0.85 -0.76 17.15
N ARG A 2 -0.16 0.08 17.26
CA ARG A 2 -1.42 -0.05 16.48
C ARG A 2 -1.21 0.56 15.10
N LEU A 3 -1.53 -0.18 14.07
CA LEU A 3 -1.40 0.35 12.71
C LEU A 3 -2.58 -0.07 11.80
N ALA A 4 -2.82 0.72 10.77
CA ALA A 4 -3.62 0.29 9.64
C ALA A 4 -2.69 0.02 8.45
N PHE A 5 -3.13 -0.83 7.55
CA PHE A 5 -2.38 -1.18 6.34
C PHE A 5 -3.22 -0.92 5.09
N ALA A 6 -2.62 -0.36 4.05
CA ALA A 6 -3.26 -0.14 2.76
C ALA A 6 -2.40 -0.71 1.62
N GLY A 7 -2.93 -1.70 0.90
CA GLY A 7 -2.17 -2.35 -0.17
C GLY A 7 -3.02 -3.27 -1.03
N THR A 8 -2.50 -3.72 -2.17
CA THR A 8 -3.29 -4.54 -3.11
C THR A 8 -2.54 -5.76 -3.65
N PRO A 9 -1.40 -5.68 -4.34
CA PRO A 9 -0.74 -6.80 -5.00
C PRO A 9 0.05 -7.71 -4.03
N ALA A 10 0.67 -8.75 -4.57
CA ALA A 10 1.51 -9.69 -3.81
C ALA A 10 2.64 -9.00 -3.05
N PHE A 11 3.29 -8.00 -3.65
CA PHE A 11 4.29 -7.15 -2.98
C PHE A 11 3.76 -6.57 -1.66
N ALA A 12 2.54 -6.03 -1.68
CA ALA A 12 1.90 -5.48 -0.48
C ALA A 12 1.53 -6.57 0.53
N ALA A 13 1.08 -7.74 0.06
CA ALA A 13 0.77 -8.86 0.94
C ALA A 13 2.01 -9.36 1.69
N THR A 14 3.17 -9.42 1.03
CA THR A 14 4.45 -9.76 1.68
C THR A 14 4.80 -8.76 2.80
N ALA A 15 4.60 -7.46 2.56
CA ALA A 15 4.82 -6.43 3.57
C ALA A 15 3.85 -6.59 4.75
N LEU A 16 2.55 -6.79 4.49
CA LEU A 16 1.55 -7.03 5.53
C LEU A 16 1.89 -8.27 6.37
N GLN A 17 2.29 -9.36 5.72
CA GLN A 17 2.71 -10.59 6.40
C GLN A 17 3.88 -10.34 7.36
N ALA A 18 4.89 -9.59 6.93
CA ALA A 18 6.03 -9.24 7.76
C ALA A 18 5.64 -8.39 8.97
N ILE A 19 4.72 -7.43 8.79
CA ILE A 19 4.18 -6.60 9.86
C ILE A 19 3.44 -7.43 10.90
N VAL A 20 2.58 -8.37 10.47
CA VAL A 20 1.86 -9.28 11.36
C VAL A 20 2.83 -10.20 12.11
N ALA A 21 3.80 -10.78 11.40
CA ALA A 21 4.82 -11.65 11.99
C ALA A 21 5.70 -10.93 13.03
N ALA A 22 5.91 -9.63 12.88
CA ALA A 22 6.61 -8.79 13.85
C ALA A 22 5.79 -8.46 15.11
N GLY A 23 4.53 -8.96 15.22
CA GLY A 23 3.68 -8.79 16.39
C GLY A 23 3.04 -7.40 16.52
N HIS A 24 2.93 -6.65 15.43
CA HIS A 24 2.19 -5.39 15.43
C HIS A 24 0.68 -5.63 15.43
N ASP A 25 -0.05 -4.75 16.10
CA ASP A 25 -1.52 -4.76 16.14
C ASP A 25 -2.06 -4.10 14.85
N VAL A 26 -2.44 -4.93 13.87
CA VAL A 26 -3.06 -4.47 12.61
C VAL A 26 -4.54 -4.28 12.82
N THR A 27 -4.94 -3.05 13.10
CA THR A 27 -6.33 -2.70 13.47
C THR A 27 -7.28 -2.62 12.29
N GLN A 28 -6.78 -2.34 11.08
CA GLN A 28 -7.57 -2.22 9.87
C GLN A 28 -6.71 -2.47 8.63
N VAL A 29 -7.24 -3.20 7.66
CA VAL A 29 -6.62 -3.40 6.34
C VAL A 29 -7.52 -2.79 5.27
N LEU A 30 -6.92 -2.01 4.36
CA LEU A 30 -7.56 -1.47 3.17
C LEU A 30 -6.96 -2.11 1.93
N THR A 31 -7.81 -2.57 1.01
CA THR A 31 -7.38 -3.04 -0.30
C THR A 31 -8.39 -2.64 -1.37
N GLN A 32 -8.00 -2.66 -2.64
CA GLN A 32 -8.94 -2.38 -3.72
C GLN A 32 -10.05 -3.43 -3.80
N PRO A 33 -11.25 -3.06 -4.30
CA PRO A 33 -12.31 -4.01 -4.58
C PRO A 33 -11.84 -5.13 -5.52
N ASP A 34 -12.48 -6.30 -5.41
CA ASP A 34 -12.24 -7.42 -6.30
C ASP A 34 -12.46 -6.99 -7.76
N ARG A 35 -11.58 -7.43 -8.65
CA ARG A 35 -11.65 -7.07 -10.07
C ARG A 35 -11.78 -8.31 -10.94
N PRO A 36 -12.51 -8.20 -12.06
CA PRO A 36 -12.52 -9.25 -13.07
C PRO A 36 -11.08 -9.52 -13.57
N ALA A 37 -10.66 -10.79 -13.56
CA ALA A 37 -9.34 -11.17 -14.05
C ALA A 37 -9.38 -12.55 -14.74
N GLY A 38 -8.38 -12.81 -15.58
CA GLY A 38 -8.22 -14.05 -16.30
C GLY A 38 -9.27 -14.32 -17.38
N ARG A 39 -9.19 -15.53 -17.98
CA ARG A 39 -10.20 -15.99 -18.94
C ARG A 39 -11.53 -16.21 -18.24
N GLY A 40 -12.58 -15.53 -18.70
CA GLY A 40 -13.93 -15.60 -18.14
C GLY A 40 -14.27 -14.51 -17.13
N LEU A 41 -13.40 -13.51 -16.93
CA LEU A 41 -13.66 -12.29 -16.13
C LEU A 41 -14.26 -12.55 -14.75
N LYS A 42 -13.89 -13.66 -14.11
CA LYS A 42 -14.30 -13.92 -12.72
C LYS A 42 -13.67 -12.92 -11.77
N LEU A 43 -14.45 -12.46 -10.80
CA LEU A 43 -13.95 -11.59 -9.74
C LEU A 43 -12.82 -12.30 -8.96
N GLN A 44 -11.69 -11.66 -8.88
CA GLN A 44 -10.53 -12.13 -8.12
C GLN A 44 -10.24 -11.19 -6.96
N ALA A 45 -10.07 -11.79 -5.79
CA ALA A 45 -9.63 -11.10 -4.60
C ALA A 45 -8.15 -10.67 -4.75
N SER A 46 -7.80 -9.52 -4.18
CA SER A 46 -6.41 -9.09 -4.10
C SER A 46 -5.59 -10.03 -3.20
N ALA A 47 -4.27 -10.06 -3.40
CA ALA A 47 -3.37 -10.81 -2.53
C ALA A 47 -3.48 -10.35 -1.06
N VAL A 48 -3.63 -9.05 -0.83
CA VAL A 48 -3.83 -8.46 0.50
C VAL A 48 -5.17 -8.92 1.10
N LYS A 49 -6.27 -8.96 0.33
CA LYS A 49 -7.56 -9.49 0.81
C LYS A 49 -7.45 -10.94 1.25
N ASN A 50 -6.81 -11.78 0.42
CA ASN A 50 -6.62 -13.19 0.76
C ASN A 50 -5.87 -13.36 2.08
N LEU A 51 -4.76 -12.65 2.26
CA LEU A 51 -3.98 -12.67 3.48
C LEU A 51 -4.78 -12.14 4.69
N ALA A 52 -5.44 -10.99 4.54
CA ALA A 52 -6.26 -10.41 5.61
C ALA A 52 -7.37 -11.36 6.08
N SER A 53 -8.03 -12.06 5.13
CA SER A 53 -9.05 -13.06 5.46
C SER A 53 -8.46 -14.28 6.19
N GLN A 54 -7.29 -14.77 5.76
CA GLN A 54 -6.60 -15.90 6.43
C GLN A 54 -6.17 -15.56 7.85
N GLN A 55 -5.80 -14.30 8.11
CA GLN A 55 -5.35 -13.79 9.41
C GLN A 55 -6.50 -13.22 10.26
N ALA A 56 -7.76 -13.31 9.80
CA ALA A 56 -8.95 -12.74 10.44
C ALA A 56 -8.81 -11.23 10.76
N LEU A 57 -8.10 -10.48 9.91
CA LEU A 57 -7.93 -9.03 10.04
C LEU A 57 -9.18 -8.29 9.52
N ALA A 58 -9.52 -7.18 10.17
CA ALA A 58 -10.61 -6.31 9.74
C ALA A 58 -10.27 -5.72 8.36
N LEU A 59 -11.17 -5.86 7.37
CA LEU A 59 -10.93 -5.54 5.98
C LEU A 59 -11.95 -4.53 5.44
N LEU A 60 -11.46 -3.55 4.70
CA LEU A 60 -12.26 -2.59 3.93
C LEU A 60 -11.82 -2.60 2.46
N GLN A 61 -12.78 -2.48 1.55
CA GLN A 61 -12.53 -2.42 0.11
C GLN A 61 -13.19 -1.19 -0.53
N PRO A 62 -12.82 0.05 -0.13
CA PRO A 62 -13.43 1.24 -0.70
C PRO A 62 -13.03 1.38 -2.17
N ALA A 63 -13.98 1.71 -3.05
CA ALA A 63 -13.73 2.02 -4.44
C ALA A 63 -13.09 3.41 -4.63
N GLY A 64 -13.14 4.25 -3.60
CA GLY A 64 -12.50 5.57 -3.56
C GLY A 64 -12.43 6.10 -2.13
N LEU A 65 -11.60 7.13 -1.92
CA LEU A 65 -11.35 7.71 -0.58
C LEU A 65 -11.75 9.19 -0.49
N ARG A 66 -12.24 9.78 -1.55
CA ARG A 66 -12.69 11.18 -1.53
C ARG A 66 -14.10 11.28 -0.97
N LEU A 67 -14.28 12.06 0.11
CA LEU A 67 -15.56 12.27 0.78
C LEU A 67 -16.55 13.09 -0.07
N ASP A 68 -16.07 13.79 -1.09
CA ASP A 68 -16.82 14.59 -2.05
C ASP A 68 -16.90 13.96 -3.46
N GLY A 69 -16.46 12.71 -3.61
CA GLY A 69 -16.34 12.05 -4.90
C GLY A 69 -17.49 11.08 -5.23
N ARG A 70 -17.37 10.42 -6.37
CA ARG A 70 -18.31 9.40 -6.86
C ARG A 70 -18.55 8.27 -5.84
N PHE A 71 -17.54 7.95 -5.02
CA PHE A 71 -17.57 6.88 -4.03
C PHE A 71 -17.57 7.43 -2.61
N ALA A 72 -18.25 8.57 -2.38
CA ALA A 72 -18.29 9.24 -1.09
C ALA A 72 -18.81 8.35 0.05
N THR A 73 -19.78 7.48 -0.22
CA THR A 73 -20.31 6.52 0.77
C THR A 73 -19.21 5.54 1.22
N ASP A 74 -18.46 4.95 0.28
CA ASP A 74 -17.34 4.04 0.60
C ASP A 74 -16.26 4.78 1.39
N ALA A 75 -15.96 6.01 0.97
CA ALA A 75 -14.99 6.87 1.65
C ALA A 75 -15.41 7.20 3.09
N GLN A 76 -16.70 7.47 3.32
CA GLN A 76 -17.23 7.75 4.65
C GLN A 76 -17.13 6.52 5.56
N VAL A 77 -17.49 5.34 5.05
CA VAL A 77 -17.36 4.08 5.80
C VAL A 77 -15.88 3.83 6.17
N ALA A 78 -14.96 4.03 5.24
CA ALA A 78 -13.53 3.88 5.51
C ALA A 78 -13.02 4.91 6.54
N HIS A 79 -13.45 6.16 6.42
CA HIS A 79 -13.12 7.23 7.36
C HIS A 79 -13.57 6.90 8.79
N ASP A 80 -14.82 6.51 8.97
CA ASP A 80 -15.39 6.23 10.28
C ASP A 80 -14.74 5.00 10.93
N ALA A 81 -14.50 3.95 10.15
CA ALA A 81 -13.83 2.75 10.61
C ALA A 81 -12.37 3.03 11.05
N LEU A 82 -11.61 3.82 10.27
CA LEU A 82 -10.25 4.18 10.61
C LEU A 82 -10.19 5.11 11.83
N ARG A 83 -11.13 6.04 11.97
CA ARG A 83 -11.24 6.87 13.19
C ARG A 83 -11.52 6.03 14.41
N ALA A 84 -12.44 5.08 14.33
CA ALA A 84 -12.74 4.16 15.41
C ALA A 84 -11.56 3.24 15.75
N ALA A 85 -10.84 2.77 14.75
CA ALA A 85 -9.65 1.95 14.91
C ALA A 85 -8.47 2.73 15.53
N ALA A 86 -8.43 4.06 15.37
CA ALA A 86 -7.39 4.96 15.89
C ALA A 86 -5.95 4.42 15.76
N PRO A 87 -5.47 4.16 14.53
CA PRO A 87 -4.12 3.65 14.33
C PRO A 87 -3.08 4.75 14.65
N ASP A 88 -1.92 4.33 15.17
CA ASP A 88 -0.79 5.23 15.37
C ASP A 88 -0.15 5.67 14.04
N VAL A 89 -0.16 4.78 13.05
CA VAL A 89 0.44 4.95 11.73
C VAL A 89 -0.37 4.16 10.68
N ILE A 90 -0.38 4.63 9.44
CA ILE A 90 -0.85 3.82 8.31
C ILE A 90 0.34 3.45 7.44
N VAL A 91 0.51 2.15 7.19
CA VAL A 91 1.52 1.65 6.25
C VAL A 91 0.87 1.41 4.90
N VAL A 92 1.44 1.96 3.86
CA VAL A 92 0.95 1.89 2.48
C VAL A 92 1.95 1.14 1.61
N ALA A 93 1.47 0.21 0.80
CA ALA A 93 2.31 -0.50 -0.18
C ALA A 93 1.48 -0.79 -1.45
N ALA A 94 1.79 -0.13 -2.55
CA ALA A 94 1.12 -0.35 -3.84
C ALA A 94 -0.43 -0.43 -3.71
N TYR A 95 -1.04 0.52 -2.99
CA TYR A 95 -2.48 0.52 -2.73
C TYR A 95 -3.31 0.81 -3.98
N GLY A 96 -2.84 1.75 -4.81
CA GLY A 96 -3.46 2.11 -6.09
C GLY A 96 -4.60 3.12 -5.99
N LEU A 97 -4.78 3.77 -4.84
CA LEU A 97 -5.61 4.96 -4.67
C LEU A 97 -4.77 6.09 -4.08
N LEU A 98 -5.04 7.32 -4.51
CA LEU A 98 -4.47 8.50 -3.87
C LEU A 98 -5.08 8.69 -2.49
N LEU A 99 -4.23 8.96 -1.50
CA LEU A 99 -4.67 9.23 -0.14
C LEU A 99 -5.08 10.69 -0.02
N PRO A 100 -6.35 10.99 0.32
CA PRO A 100 -6.78 12.37 0.56
C PRO A 100 -6.16 12.93 1.85
N PRO A 101 -6.15 14.26 2.02
CA PRO A 101 -5.58 14.91 3.22
C PRO A 101 -6.08 14.34 4.53
N TRP A 102 -7.40 14.06 4.64
CA TRP A 102 -7.98 13.51 5.85
C TRP A 102 -7.33 12.17 6.28
N LEU A 103 -6.90 11.35 5.31
CA LEU A 103 -6.28 10.06 5.59
C LEU A 103 -4.78 10.21 5.94
N LEU A 104 -4.08 11.13 5.27
CA LEU A 104 -2.69 11.45 5.57
C LEU A 104 -2.50 12.01 6.98
N GLU A 105 -3.48 12.78 7.47
CA GLU A 105 -3.46 13.49 8.75
C GLU A 105 -4.11 12.69 9.90
N LEU A 106 -4.84 11.62 9.59
CA LEU A 106 -5.59 10.87 10.61
C LEU A 106 -4.69 10.21 11.65
N PRO A 107 -3.62 9.47 11.31
CA PRO A 107 -2.77 8.84 12.31
C PRO A 107 -1.74 9.83 12.85
N ARG A 108 -1.47 9.79 14.16
CA ARG A 108 -0.53 10.72 14.81
C ARG A 108 0.91 10.67 14.28
N LEU A 109 1.32 9.52 13.71
CA LEU A 109 2.62 9.34 13.07
C LEU A 109 2.55 9.46 11.54
N GLY A 110 1.40 9.84 11.00
CA GLY A 110 1.18 9.98 9.56
C GLY A 110 1.14 8.64 8.82
N CYS A 111 1.38 8.71 7.52
CA CYS A 111 1.38 7.55 6.63
C CYS A 111 2.80 7.25 6.14
N LEU A 112 3.20 5.99 6.15
CA LEU A 112 4.48 5.50 5.62
C LEU A 112 4.24 4.71 4.35
N ASN A 113 4.95 5.05 3.27
CA ASN A 113 4.91 4.27 2.02
C ASN A 113 6.12 3.34 1.91
N ILE A 114 5.84 2.08 1.60
CA ILE A 114 6.84 1.10 1.16
C ILE A 114 6.94 1.22 -0.35
N HIS A 115 7.92 1.98 -0.83
CA HIS A 115 8.12 2.25 -2.25
C HIS A 115 9.18 1.33 -2.84
N ALA A 116 8.88 0.70 -3.97
CA ALA A 116 9.73 -0.33 -4.57
C ALA A 116 10.83 0.25 -5.47
N SER A 117 11.53 1.28 -5.00
CA SER A 117 12.76 1.81 -5.59
C SER A 117 13.65 2.46 -4.54
N VAL A 118 14.89 2.78 -4.91
CA VAL A 118 15.76 3.66 -4.13
C VAL A 118 15.47 5.10 -4.53
N LEU A 119 14.59 5.75 -3.77
CA LEU A 119 14.19 7.15 -4.01
C LEU A 119 15.41 8.10 -3.94
N PRO A 120 15.44 9.16 -4.76
CA PRO A 120 14.34 9.73 -5.55
C PRO A 120 14.16 9.11 -6.94
N ARG A 121 14.92 8.06 -7.29
CA ARG A 121 14.78 7.40 -8.59
C ARG A 121 13.48 6.61 -8.63
N TRP A 122 12.79 6.66 -9.77
CA TRP A 122 11.55 5.93 -10.03
C TRP A 122 10.38 6.28 -9.09
N ARG A 123 10.22 7.56 -8.77
CA ARG A 123 8.99 8.06 -8.17
C ARG A 123 7.77 7.68 -9.01
N GLY A 124 6.63 7.49 -8.38
CA GLY A 124 5.37 7.19 -9.05
C GLY A 124 5.15 5.71 -9.32
N ALA A 125 4.41 5.41 -10.39
CA ALA A 125 3.93 4.07 -10.67
C ALA A 125 5.00 3.15 -11.27
N ALA A 126 4.89 1.84 -10.96
CA ALA A 126 5.66 0.76 -11.56
C ALA A 126 7.20 0.91 -11.45
N PRO A 127 7.76 1.24 -10.27
CA PRO A 127 9.20 1.50 -10.11
C PRO A 127 10.06 0.27 -10.45
N ILE A 128 9.62 -0.95 -10.16
CA ILE A 128 10.36 -2.19 -10.47
C ILE A 128 10.49 -2.35 -11.99
N GLN A 129 9.37 -2.24 -12.72
CA GLN A 129 9.36 -2.34 -14.19
C GLN A 129 10.26 -1.26 -14.81
N ARG A 130 10.18 -0.04 -14.30
CA ARG A 130 10.99 1.08 -14.77
C ARG A 130 12.49 0.86 -14.57
N ALA A 131 12.90 0.30 -13.45
CA ALA A 131 14.30 -0.02 -13.19
C ALA A 131 14.83 -1.09 -14.16
N ILE A 132 14.04 -2.14 -14.42
CA ILE A 132 14.40 -3.21 -15.35
C ILE A 132 14.44 -2.69 -16.80
N GLU A 133 13.42 -1.95 -17.24
CA GLU A 133 13.34 -1.35 -18.59
C GLU A 133 14.53 -0.41 -18.88
N ALA A 134 14.98 0.32 -17.87
CA ALA A 134 16.13 1.22 -18.00
C ALA A 134 17.48 0.51 -17.96
N GLY A 135 17.51 -0.80 -17.68
CA GLY A 135 18.75 -1.56 -17.54
C GLY A 135 19.53 -1.19 -16.28
N ASP A 136 18.87 -0.74 -15.23
CA ASP A 136 19.52 -0.45 -13.96
C ASP A 136 20.17 -1.73 -13.41
N SER A 137 21.37 -1.62 -12.89
CA SER A 137 22.08 -2.74 -12.23
C SER A 137 21.60 -2.99 -10.80
N ALA A 138 20.84 -2.06 -10.23
CA ALA A 138 20.29 -2.15 -8.88
C ALA A 138 18.97 -1.38 -8.78
N THR A 139 18.10 -1.87 -7.90
CA THR A 139 16.89 -1.20 -7.42
C THR A 139 16.84 -1.30 -5.89
N GLY A 140 15.67 -1.25 -5.28
CA GLY A 140 15.56 -1.44 -3.84
C GLY A 140 14.19 -1.05 -3.30
N ILE A 141 14.16 -0.86 -1.99
CA ILE A 141 12.97 -0.45 -1.25
C ILE A 141 13.30 0.82 -0.46
N SER A 142 12.42 1.80 -0.53
CA SER A 142 12.45 2.97 0.36
C SER A 142 11.22 2.98 1.26
N ILE A 143 11.44 3.20 2.55
CA ILE A 143 10.38 3.56 3.49
C ILE A 143 10.38 5.07 3.59
N MET A 144 9.27 5.71 3.24
CA MET A 144 9.17 7.16 3.23
C MET A 144 7.93 7.65 3.97
N GLN A 145 8.04 8.83 4.57
CA GLN A 145 6.87 9.56 5.07
C GLN A 145 6.06 10.06 3.87
N MET A 146 4.75 9.84 3.87
CA MET A 146 3.89 10.36 2.81
C MET A 146 3.49 11.81 3.09
N ASP A 147 3.41 12.58 2.02
CA ASP A 147 2.83 13.92 1.96
C ASP A 147 1.79 14.00 0.83
N ALA A 148 1.30 15.19 0.52
CA ALA A 148 0.32 15.40 -0.56
C ALA A 148 0.91 15.22 -1.97
N GLY A 149 2.24 15.17 -2.10
CA GLY A 149 2.92 14.96 -3.37
C GLY A 149 3.07 13.49 -3.73
N LEU A 150 3.43 13.22 -4.98
CA LEU A 150 3.68 11.86 -5.45
C LEU A 150 5.11 11.45 -5.11
N ASP A 151 5.28 10.65 -4.06
CA ASP A 151 6.55 10.13 -3.55
C ASP A 151 7.60 11.23 -3.32
N THR A 152 7.17 12.36 -2.74
CA THR A 152 7.99 13.54 -2.47
C THR A 152 8.44 13.67 -1.03
N GLY A 153 7.83 12.97 -0.10
CA GLY A 153 8.13 13.03 1.31
C GLY A 153 9.49 12.48 1.71
N GLY A 154 9.87 12.68 2.95
CA GLY A 154 11.18 12.31 3.46
C GLY A 154 11.41 10.79 3.49
N VAL A 155 12.53 10.33 2.96
CA VAL A 155 12.95 8.92 3.05
C VAL A 155 13.53 8.65 4.43
N LEU A 156 12.95 7.69 5.14
CA LEU A 156 13.37 7.29 6.49
C LEU A 156 14.38 6.14 6.46
N LEU A 157 14.22 5.23 5.49
CA LEU A 157 15.09 4.08 5.30
C LEU A 157 15.11 3.70 3.83
N ALA A 158 16.27 3.34 3.30
CA ALA A 158 16.40 2.75 1.97
C ALA A 158 17.33 1.54 2.00
N ARG A 159 16.99 0.52 1.22
CA ARG A 159 17.83 -0.67 1.00
C ARG A 159 17.95 -0.93 -0.49
N SER A 160 19.17 -1.02 -0.98
CA SER A 160 19.44 -1.38 -2.38
C SER A 160 19.51 -2.91 -2.55
N LEU A 161 19.07 -3.38 -3.71
CA LEU A 161 19.10 -4.78 -4.16
C LEU A 161 19.70 -4.82 -5.57
N PRO A 162 20.61 -5.76 -5.90
CA PRO A 162 21.07 -5.93 -7.28
C PRO A 162 19.92 -6.40 -8.17
N ILE A 163 19.98 -6.04 -9.46
CA ILE A 163 19.12 -6.60 -10.52
C ILE A 163 19.97 -7.54 -11.33
N HIS A 164 19.61 -8.82 -11.39
CA HIS A 164 20.29 -9.83 -12.19
C HIS A 164 19.62 -9.99 -13.57
N ALA A 165 20.35 -10.50 -14.53
CA ALA A 165 19.88 -10.62 -15.93
C ALA A 165 18.59 -11.46 -16.10
N ALA A 166 18.29 -12.35 -15.17
CA ALA A 166 17.09 -13.20 -15.19
C ALA A 166 15.95 -12.65 -14.33
N ASP A 167 16.13 -11.52 -13.63
CA ASP A 167 15.11 -10.98 -12.76
C ASP A 167 13.94 -10.40 -13.57
N THR A 168 12.75 -10.57 -13.05
CA THR A 168 11.51 -10.03 -13.57
C THR A 168 10.84 -9.15 -12.53
N SER A 169 9.79 -8.43 -12.91
CA SER A 169 9.00 -7.61 -12.00
C SER A 169 7.95 -8.41 -11.20
N ALA A 170 7.89 -9.71 -11.37
CA ALA A 170 6.95 -10.62 -10.71
C ALA A 170 7.52 -11.21 -9.43
#